data_81a113aca5e112fbbe5de79671beee34
#
_entry.id   81a113aca5e112fbbe5de79671beee34
#
_cell.length_a   1.000
_cell.length_b   1.000
_cell.length_c   1.000
_cell.angle_alpha   90.00
_cell.angle_beta   90.00
_cell.angle_gamma   90.00
#
_symmetry.space_group_name_H-M   'P 1'
#
loop_
_entity.id
_entity.type
_entity.pdbx_description
1 polymer ?
#
loop_
_entity_poly.entity_id
_entity_poly.type
_entity_poly.pdbx_seq_one_letter_code
_entity_poly.pdbx_strand_id
1 'polypeptide(L)'
;LSKDGLEYTTLNLVHGEITPMRYGGNYKSFGPQYVRGIQEGNGTPPDGDLWVTYSMNKEDMWVSHIPVPVRAHASEHADDDFAGYKDLSELTDWNLYSLQWAPVSLDGKWLVLQDKDLFDYARVERKIPATKELKVSFELMAEQNDKGLLQIEFLDENGIACSRLELTPDGLFRAKGGARFGNLLKYEPGKTYKVEV
;
A
#
# COMPACT_ATOMS: atom_id res chain seq x y z
N LEU A 1 -9.13 -0.31 -19.90
CA LEU A 1 -9.47 -1.65 -20.37
C LEU A 1 -10.32 -1.57 -21.65
N SER A 2 -10.12 -2.52 -22.52
CA SER A 2 -10.84 -2.67 -23.79
C SER A 2 -11.25 -4.13 -23.98
N LYS A 3 -12.39 -4.34 -24.62
CA LYS A 3 -12.85 -5.68 -25.01
C LYS A 3 -12.35 -6.12 -26.39
N ASP A 4 -12.04 -5.15 -27.25
CA ASP A 4 -11.71 -5.37 -28.66
C ASP A 4 -10.35 -4.78 -29.06
N GLY A 5 -9.68 -4.10 -28.14
CA GLY A 5 -8.41 -3.39 -28.37
C GLY A 5 -8.55 -2.05 -29.10
N LEU A 6 -9.77 -1.63 -29.43
CA LEU A 6 -10.05 -0.40 -30.18
C LEU A 6 -10.72 0.65 -29.31
N GLU A 7 -11.70 0.26 -28.52
CA GLU A 7 -12.41 1.16 -27.61
C GLU A 7 -12.02 0.91 -26.17
N TYR A 8 -11.49 1.94 -25.51
CA TYR A 8 -11.05 1.89 -24.10
C TYR A 8 -12.07 2.59 -23.22
N THR A 9 -12.77 1.83 -22.40
CA THR A 9 -13.87 2.31 -21.56
C THR A 9 -13.46 2.66 -20.13
N THR A 10 -12.36 2.07 -19.65
CA THR A 10 -11.87 2.31 -18.28
C THR A 10 -10.36 2.46 -18.24
N LEU A 11 -9.89 3.33 -17.34
CA LEU A 11 -8.50 3.49 -16.97
C LEU A 11 -8.32 2.98 -15.54
N ASN A 12 -7.37 2.07 -15.34
CA ASN A 12 -7.08 1.50 -14.03
C ASN A 12 -5.62 1.76 -13.70
N LEU A 13 -5.37 2.13 -12.45
CA LEU A 13 -4.02 2.34 -11.94
C LEU A 13 -3.45 0.99 -11.49
N VAL A 14 -2.30 0.60 -12.03
CA VAL A 14 -1.58 -0.61 -11.64
C VAL A 14 -0.65 -0.31 -10.47
N HIS A 15 0.01 0.84 -10.50
CA HIS A 15 0.92 1.30 -9.47
C HIS A 15 0.92 2.82 -9.42
N GLY A 16 0.64 3.42 -8.27
CA GLY A 16 0.46 4.85 -8.10
C GLY A 16 1.64 5.58 -7.47
N GLU A 17 2.63 4.85 -6.97
CA GLU A 17 3.79 5.44 -6.32
C GLU A 17 5.03 5.43 -7.19
N ILE A 18 5.84 6.46 -7.01
CA ILE A 18 7.19 6.54 -7.54
C ILE A 18 8.12 6.49 -6.34
N THR A 19 8.93 5.45 -6.27
CA THR A 19 9.93 5.32 -5.22
C THR A 19 11.01 6.39 -5.35
N PRO A 20 11.65 6.80 -4.26
CA PRO A 20 12.81 7.68 -4.33
C PRO A 20 13.91 7.07 -5.21
N MET A 21 14.48 7.89 -6.09
CA MET A 21 15.63 7.47 -6.89
C MET A 21 16.87 7.42 -5.99
N ARG A 22 17.47 6.24 -5.86
CA ARG A 22 18.64 6.00 -5.00
C ARG A 22 19.97 6.32 -5.69
N TYR A 23 20.02 6.13 -7.00
CA TYR A 23 21.24 6.30 -7.77
C TYR A 23 21.06 7.31 -8.89
N GLY A 24 21.92 8.30 -8.97
CA GLY A 24 21.95 9.26 -10.09
C GLY A 24 22.51 8.64 -11.38
N GLY A 25 22.20 9.25 -12.52
CA GLY A 25 22.74 8.86 -13.81
C GLY A 25 22.12 9.64 -14.96
N ASN A 26 22.89 9.84 -16.03
CA ASN A 26 22.49 10.71 -17.16
C ASN A 26 21.27 10.20 -17.93
N TYR A 27 20.94 8.91 -17.83
CA TYR A 27 19.83 8.29 -18.54
C TYR A 27 18.77 7.71 -17.59
N LYS A 28 18.80 8.13 -16.34
CA LYS A 28 17.78 7.80 -15.36
C LYS A 28 16.54 8.64 -15.57
N SER A 29 15.38 8.03 -15.35
CA SER A 29 14.08 8.71 -15.34
C SER A 29 13.21 8.11 -14.25
N PHE A 30 12.40 8.93 -13.64
CA PHE A 30 11.47 8.52 -12.58
C PHE A 30 10.34 7.64 -13.11
N GLY A 31 9.85 6.78 -12.26
CA GLY A 31 8.63 6.03 -12.44
C GLY A 31 8.81 4.67 -13.12
N PRO A 32 7.68 3.98 -13.36
CA PRO A 32 7.67 2.68 -13.99
C PRO A 32 8.02 2.76 -15.48
N GLN A 33 8.88 1.86 -15.92
CA GLN A 33 9.37 1.78 -17.30
C GLN A 33 9.48 0.33 -17.75
N TYR A 34 9.54 0.12 -19.07
CA TYR A 34 9.76 -1.19 -19.65
C TYR A 34 8.74 -2.24 -19.22
N VAL A 35 7.47 -1.87 -19.22
CA VAL A 35 6.38 -2.78 -18.83
C VAL A 35 6.33 -3.98 -19.77
N ARG A 36 6.27 -5.18 -19.19
CA ARG A 36 6.13 -6.46 -19.90
C ARG A 36 5.07 -7.31 -19.23
N GLY A 37 4.24 -7.96 -20.04
CA GLY A 37 3.40 -9.05 -19.55
C GLY A 37 4.24 -10.30 -19.24
N ILE A 38 3.89 -11.00 -18.19
CA ILE A 38 4.45 -12.31 -17.86
C ILE A 38 3.50 -13.37 -18.42
N GLN A 39 4.03 -14.33 -19.14
CA GLN A 39 3.28 -15.45 -19.71
C GLN A 39 4.16 -16.71 -19.71
N GLU A 40 3.51 -17.85 -19.65
CA GLU A 40 4.17 -19.13 -19.84
C GLU A 40 4.59 -19.34 -21.29
N GLY A 41 5.39 -20.37 -21.56
CA GLY A 41 5.84 -20.68 -22.92
C GLY A 41 4.71 -20.99 -23.92
N ASN A 42 3.51 -21.27 -23.44
CA ASN A 42 2.30 -21.44 -24.26
C ASN A 42 1.59 -20.13 -24.62
N GLY A 43 2.08 -19.00 -24.14
CA GLY A 43 1.51 -17.68 -24.40
C GLY A 43 0.34 -17.28 -23.49
N THR A 44 0.06 -18.07 -22.44
CA THR A 44 -0.98 -17.74 -21.44
C THR A 44 -0.37 -17.18 -20.16
N PRO A 45 -1.10 -16.32 -19.41
CA PRO A 45 -0.70 -15.93 -18.05
C PRO A 45 -0.65 -17.16 -17.14
N PRO A 46 0.21 -17.18 -16.09
CA PRO A 46 0.43 -18.36 -15.25
C PRO A 46 -0.81 -18.95 -14.59
N ASP A 47 -1.77 -18.14 -14.20
CA ASP A 47 -2.98 -18.54 -13.44
C ASP A 47 -4.28 -18.02 -14.04
N GLY A 48 -4.21 -17.48 -15.27
CA GLY A 48 -5.34 -16.82 -15.94
C GLY A 48 -5.51 -15.34 -15.56
N ASP A 49 -4.75 -14.84 -14.59
CA ASP A 49 -4.68 -13.45 -14.21
C ASP A 49 -3.62 -12.68 -15.02
N LEU A 50 -3.63 -11.36 -14.93
CA LEU A 50 -2.63 -10.53 -15.59
C LEU A 50 -1.44 -10.33 -14.65
N TRP A 51 -0.27 -10.72 -15.12
CA TRP A 51 0.99 -10.44 -14.46
C TRP A 51 1.82 -9.50 -15.33
N VAL A 52 2.30 -8.42 -14.73
CA VAL A 52 3.15 -7.46 -15.42
C VAL A 52 4.42 -7.20 -14.60
N THR A 53 5.54 -7.14 -15.30
CA THR A 53 6.81 -6.71 -14.72
C THR A 53 7.21 -5.38 -15.31
N TYR A 54 7.84 -4.55 -14.51
CA TYR A 54 8.36 -3.25 -14.92
C TYR A 54 9.55 -2.84 -14.06
N SER A 55 10.36 -1.94 -14.58
CA SER A 55 11.46 -1.34 -13.84
C SER A 55 10.99 -0.05 -13.18
N MET A 56 11.26 0.11 -11.90
CA MET A 56 11.04 1.37 -11.20
C MET A 56 12.34 2.17 -11.15
N ASN A 57 12.34 3.39 -11.69
CA ASN A 57 13.50 4.28 -11.77
C ASN A 57 14.76 3.66 -12.44
N LYS A 58 14.62 2.55 -13.16
CA LYS A 58 15.74 1.70 -13.64
C LYS A 58 16.63 1.18 -12.50
N GLU A 59 16.08 0.96 -11.34
CA GLU A 59 16.78 0.50 -10.14
C GLU A 59 16.26 -0.83 -9.65
N ASP A 60 14.94 -0.99 -9.63
CA ASP A 60 14.27 -2.18 -9.13
C ASP A 60 13.38 -2.80 -10.19
N MET A 61 13.22 -4.11 -10.10
CA MET A 61 12.25 -4.85 -10.91
C MET A 61 11.03 -5.15 -10.05
N TRP A 62 9.90 -4.71 -10.54
CA TRP A 62 8.61 -4.88 -9.89
C TRP A 62 7.73 -5.85 -10.65
N VAL A 63 6.89 -6.54 -9.92
CA VAL A 63 5.84 -7.40 -10.47
C VAL A 63 4.52 -6.99 -9.85
N SER A 64 3.52 -6.76 -10.69
CA SER A 64 2.13 -6.58 -10.25
C SER A 64 1.28 -7.73 -10.73
N HIS A 65 0.51 -8.29 -9.82
CA HIS A 65 -0.51 -9.28 -10.07
C HIS A 65 -1.87 -8.57 -10.14
N ILE A 66 -2.59 -8.78 -11.24
CA ILE A 66 -3.86 -8.12 -11.51
C ILE A 66 -4.91 -9.20 -11.75
N PRO A 67 -5.78 -9.48 -10.77
CA PRO A 67 -6.84 -10.48 -10.91
C PRO A 67 -7.78 -10.18 -12.09
N VAL A 68 -8.19 -11.22 -12.78
CA VAL A 68 -9.15 -11.14 -13.89
C VAL A 68 -10.46 -11.82 -13.47
N PRO A 69 -11.61 -11.17 -13.65
CA PRO A 69 -11.84 -9.87 -14.26
C PRO A 69 -11.35 -8.71 -13.41
N VAL A 70 -10.74 -7.71 -14.06
CA VAL A 70 -10.28 -6.50 -13.35
C VAL A 70 -11.48 -5.81 -12.73
N ARG A 71 -11.45 -5.65 -11.42
CA ARG A 71 -12.51 -4.99 -10.67
C ARG A 71 -12.32 -3.48 -10.74
N ALA A 72 -13.37 -2.78 -11.17
CA ALA A 72 -13.35 -1.34 -11.33
C ALA A 72 -13.79 -0.56 -10.08
N HIS A 73 -14.29 -1.24 -9.04
CA HIS A 73 -14.81 -0.57 -7.85
C HIS A 73 -14.14 -1.05 -6.59
N ALA A 74 -14.01 -0.09 -5.70
CA ALA A 74 -13.61 -0.31 -4.34
C ALA A 74 -14.73 -1.02 -3.55
N SER A 75 -14.35 -1.79 -2.54
CA SER A 75 -15.29 -2.42 -1.64
C SER A 75 -15.92 -1.37 -0.71
N GLU A 76 -17.25 -1.40 -0.58
CA GLU A 76 -17.99 -0.53 0.34
C GLU A 76 -17.76 -0.90 1.81
N HIS A 77 -17.39 -2.14 2.07
CA HIS A 77 -17.06 -2.64 3.40
C HIS A 77 -15.66 -3.21 3.45
N ALA A 78 -14.91 -2.81 4.48
CA ALA A 78 -13.66 -3.43 4.85
C ALA A 78 -13.81 -4.05 6.24
N ASP A 79 -13.69 -5.37 6.32
CA ASP A 79 -13.70 -6.12 7.57
C ASP A 79 -12.65 -7.23 7.46
N ASP A 80 -11.40 -6.84 7.68
CA ASP A 80 -10.25 -7.73 7.56
C ASP A 80 -9.70 -8.04 8.94
N ASP A 81 -9.76 -9.29 9.34
CA ASP A 81 -9.12 -9.78 10.57
C ASP A 81 -7.70 -10.34 10.34
N PHE A 82 -7.31 -10.45 9.07
CA PHE A 82 -6.04 -11.03 8.57
C PHE A 82 -5.74 -12.46 9.01
N ALA A 83 -6.51 -13.04 9.91
CA ALA A 83 -6.27 -14.38 10.44
C ALA A 83 -6.60 -15.51 9.45
N GLY A 84 -7.45 -15.22 8.47
CA GLY A 84 -7.89 -16.19 7.46
C GLY A 84 -6.95 -16.34 6.27
N TYR A 85 -6.02 -15.41 6.08
CA TYR A 85 -5.14 -15.37 4.90
C TYR A 85 -3.90 -16.24 5.10
N LYS A 86 -3.56 -17.02 4.08
CA LYS A 86 -2.36 -17.88 4.06
C LYS A 86 -1.11 -17.11 3.64
N ASP A 87 -1.27 -16.19 2.72
CA ASP A 87 -0.20 -15.33 2.22
C ASP A 87 -0.74 -14.00 1.70
N LEU A 88 0.18 -13.09 1.36
CA LEU A 88 -0.16 -11.74 0.91
C LEU A 88 -0.91 -11.69 -0.42
N SER A 89 -0.85 -12.73 -1.25
CA SER A 89 -1.55 -12.74 -2.55
C SER A 89 -3.06 -12.83 -2.40
N GLU A 90 -3.53 -13.28 -1.25
CA GLU A 90 -4.97 -13.34 -0.93
C GLU A 90 -5.55 -11.96 -0.55
N LEU A 91 -4.70 -10.96 -0.26
CA LEU A 91 -5.12 -9.59 0.07
C LEU A 91 -5.49 -8.78 -1.18
N THR A 92 -6.43 -9.27 -1.96
CA THR A 92 -6.78 -8.71 -3.29
C THR A 92 -7.37 -7.30 -3.25
N ASP A 93 -7.87 -6.85 -2.11
CA ASP A 93 -8.42 -5.51 -1.91
C ASP A 93 -7.39 -4.50 -1.37
N TRP A 94 -6.15 -4.96 -1.13
CA TRP A 94 -5.06 -4.15 -0.63
C TRP A 94 -3.96 -3.97 -1.66
N ASN A 95 -3.46 -2.75 -1.81
CA ASN A 95 -2.22 -2.47 -2.51
C ASN A 95 -1.06 -2.56 -1.52
N LEU A 96 -0.08 -3.39 -1.85
CA LEU A 96 1.07 -3.64 -0.99
C LEU A 96 2.33 -3.08 -1.65
N TYR A 97 3.02 -2.21 -0.95
CA TYR A 97 4.37 -1.80 -1.27
C TYR A 97 5.30 -2.47 -0.27
N SER A 98 5.91 -3.56 -0.70
CA SER A 98 6.67 -4.48 0.14
C SER A 98 8.02 -4.76 -0.49
N LEU A 99 9.06 -4.22 0.10
CA LEU A 99 10.44 -4.33 -0.36
C LEU A 99 11.23 -5.34 0.47
N GLN A 100 12.38 -5.75 -0.05
CA GLN A 100 13.26 -6.70 0.64
C GLN A 100 13.64 -6.22 2.06
N TRP A 101 13.89 -4.92 2.23
CA TRP A 101 14.32 -4.33 3.50
C TRP A 101 13.21 -3.54 4.21
N ALA A 102 12.07 -3.40 3.57
CA ALA A 102 10.85 -2.82 4.14
C ALA A 102 9.64 -3.73 3.81
N PRO A 103 9.62 -4.98 4.32
CA PRO A 103 8.59 -5.93 3.96
C PRO A 103 7.26 -5.65 4.66
N VAL A 104 6.20 -5.99 3.95
CA VAL A 104 4.88 -6.28 4.51
C VAL A 104 4.77 -7.79 4.68
N SER A 105 4.19 -8.26 5.76
CA SER A 105 3.97 -9.68 6.03
C SER A 105 2.69 -9.92 6.83
N LEU A 106 2.27 -11.18 6.91
CA LEU A 106 1.19 -11.62 7.78
C LEU A 106 1.78 -12.38 8.98
N ASP A 107 1.28 -12.08 10.17
CA ASP A 107 1.61 -12.82 11.40
C ASP A 107 0.35 -13.01 12.25
N GLY A 108 -0.22 -14.21 12.19
CA GLY A 108 -1.49 -14.51 12.82
C GLY A 108 -2.61 -13.61 12.31
N LYS A 109 -3.13 -12.74 13.17
CA LYS A 109 -4.17 -11.76 12.83
C LYS A 109 -3.63 -10.37 12.46
N TRP A 110 -2.33 -10.23 12.27
CA TRP A 110 -1.69 -8.94 12.04
C TRP A 110 -1.18 -8.81 10.61
N LEU A 111 -1.46 -7.67 10.02
CA LEU A 111 -0.73 -7.18 8.86
C LEU A 111 0.46 -6.37 9.39
N VAL A 112 1.67 -6.89 9.17
CA VAL A 112 2.90 -6.37 9.75
C VAL A 112 3.66 -5.54 8.73
N LEU A 113 3.99 -4.31 9.10
CA LEU A 113 4.88 -3.45 8.33
C LEU A 113 6.20 -3.34 9.08
N GLN A 114 7.29 -3.76 8.45
CA GLN A 114 8.63 -3.66 9.00
C GLN A 114 9.49 -2.83 8.07
N ASP A 115 10.15 -1.81 8.62
CA ASP A 115 11.05 -0.96 7.87
C ASP A 115 12.47 -1.05 8.45
N LYS A 116 13.39 -1.51 7.61
CA LYS A 116 14.84 -1.56 7.84
C LYS A 116 15.61 -0.87 6.71
N ASP A 117 14.91 -0.26 5.77
CA ASP A 117 15.50 0.46 4.65
C ASP A 117 15.82 1.90 5.07
N LEU A 118 16.96 2.41 4.61
CA LEU A 118 17.37 3.80 4.86
C LEU A 118 16.74 4.80 3.88
N PHE A 119 16.19 4.31 2.78
CA PHE A 119 15.74 5.13 1.65
C PHE A 119 14.30 4.89 1.25
N ASP A 120 13.70 3.86 1.80
CA ASP A 120 12.36 3.41 1.41
C ASP A 120 11.54 2.98 2.63
N TYR A 121 10.30 2.53 2.45
CA TYR A 121 9.36 2.22 3.53
C TYR A 121 8.41 1.08 3.13
N ALA A 122 7.80 0.42 4.11
CA ALA A 122 6.68 -0.48 3.89
C ALA A 122 5.37 0.32 3.83
N ARG A 123 4.50 0.01 2.88
CA ARG A 123 3.18 0.64 2.78
C ARG A 123 2.10 -0.36 2.41
N VAL A 124 0.93 -0.15 2.95
CA VAL A 124 -0.30 -0.83 2.56
C VAL A 124 -1.38 0.21 2.31
N GLU A 125 -2.17 0.00 1.31
CA GLU A 125 -3.25 0.90 0.94
C GLU A 125 -4.51 0.12 0.62
N ARG A 126 -5.62 0.54 1.18
CA ARG A 126 -6.94 0.05 0.82
C ARG A 126 -7.74 1.16 0.18
N LYS A 127 -8.30 0.86 -0.98
CA LYS A 127 -9.19 1.78 -1.67
C LYS A 127 -10.64 1.52 -1.26
N ILE A 128 -11.33 2.59 -0.90
CA ILE A 128 -12.76 2.59 -0.57
C ILE A 128 -13.50 3.54 -1.52
N PRO A 129 -14.82 3.40 -1.72
CA PRO A 129 -15.60 4.38 -2.47
C PRO A 129 -15.51 5.78 -1.86
N ALA A 130 -15.54 6.80 -2.71
CA ALA A 130 -15.57 8.17 -2.23
C ALA A 130 -16.81 8.41 -1.37
N THR A 131 -16.61 8.94 -0.17
CA THR A 131 -17.66 9.22 0.79
C THR A 131 -17.43 10.56 1.49
N LYS A 132 -18.53 11.18 1.96
CA LYS A 132 -18.44 12.40 2.77
C LYS A 132 -18.20 12.10 4.26
N GLU A 133 -18.54 10.90 4.67
CA GLU A 133 -18.40 10.44 6.05
C GLU A 133 -17.75 9.05 6.02
N LEU A 134 -16.70 8.89 6.79
CA LEU A 134 -15.95 7.64 6.91
C LEU A 134 -15.78 7.33 8.40
N LYS A 135 -16.18 6.13 8.80
CA LYS A 135 -15.81 5.58 10.09
C LYS A 135 -14.90 4.39 9.88
N VAL A 136 -13.71 4.46 10.49
CA VAL A 136 -12.73 3.38 10.45
C VAL A 136 -12.38 2.96 11.87
N SER A 137 -12.36 1.66 12.13
CA SER A 137 -11.87 1.10 13.38
C SER A 137 -10.85 0.00 13.10
N PHE A 138 -9.77 -0.03 13.88
CA PHE A 138 -8.73 -1.04 13.75
C PHE A 138 -7.97 -1.22 15.06
N GLU A 139 -7.31 -2.34 15.21
CA GLU A 139 -6.31 -2.56 16.25
C GLU A 139 -4.92 -2.19 15.71
N LEU A 140 -4.15 -1.52 16.52
CA LEU A 140 -2.79 -1.06 16.20
C LEU A 140 -1.84 -1.44 17.33
N MET A 141 -0.71 -2.01 16.98
CA MET A 141 0.38 -2.30 17.89
C MET A 141 1.70 -1.89 17.25
N ALA A 142 2.53 -1.14 17.99
CA ALA A 142 3.90 -0.86 17.60
C ALA A 142 4.86 -1.64 18.51
N GLU A 143 5.88 -2.25 17.94
CA GLU A 143 6.88 -3.01 18.71
C GLU A 143 8.01 -2.13 19.26
N GLN A 144 8.07 -0.87 18.84
CA GLN A 144 9.11 0.10 19.25
C GLN A 144 8.50 1.50 19.37
N ASN A 145 9.14 2.38 20.14
CA ASN A 145 8.74 3.77 20.34
C ASN A 145 9.92 4.76 20.39
N ASP A 146 11.07 4.34 19.92
CA ASP A 146 12.33 5.09 19.98
C ASP A 146 12.92 5.38 18.59
N LYS A 147 12.33 4.88 17.55
CA LYS A 147 12.74 5.10 16.15
C LYS A 147 11.61 4.72 15.18
N GLY A 148 11.77 5.16 13.94
CA GLY A 148 10.77 4.97 12.91
C GLY A 148 9.58 5.92 13.05
N LEU A 149 8.82 6.01 11.98
CA LEU A 149 7.60 6.79 11.91
C LEU A 149 6.54 5.92 11.22
N LEU A 150 5.43 5.66 11.90
CA LEU A 150 4.26 5.09 11.26
C LEU A 150 3.25 6.19 10.98
N GLN A 151 2.78 6.26 9.75
CA GLN A 151 1.71 7.17 9.35
C GLN A 151 0.51 6.38 8.84
N ILE A 152 -0.67 6.75 9.30
CA ILE A 152 -1.95 6.24 8.81
C ILE A 152 -2.70 7.43 8.23
N GLU A 153 -2.92 7.41 6.92
CA GLU A 153 -3.49 8.52 6.17
C GLU A 153 -4.85 8.16 5.60
N PHE A 154 -5.77 9.10 5.69
CA PHE A 154 -7.06 9.06 5.01
C PHE A 154 -6.99 10.07 3.87
N LEU A 155 -6.96 9.54 2.65
CA LEU A 155 -6.73 10.33 1.44
C LEU A 155 -8.04 10.59 0.71
N ASP A 156 -8.14 11.74 0.06
CA ASP A 156 -9.20 12.03 -0.89
C ASP A 156 -8.93 11.37 -2.26
N GLU A 157 -9.81 11.59 -3.22
CA GLU A 157 -9.70 11.05 -4.58
C GLU A 157 -8.46 11.55 -5.35
N ASN A 158 -7.83 12.63 -4.90
CA ASN A 158 -6.62 13.21 -5.48
C ASN A 158 -5.35 12.78 -4.74
N GLY A 159 -5.46 11.91 -3.72
CA GLY A 159 -4.35 11.49 -2.89
C GLY A 159 -3.92 12.51 -1.84
N ILE A 160 -4.76 13.49 -1.55
CA ILE A 160 -4.47 14.51 -0.52
C ILE A 160 -4.96 14.00 0.84
N ALA A 161 -4.08 14.03 1.84
CA ALA A 161 -4.41 13.59 3.19
C ALA A 161 -5.41 14.54 3.87
N CYS A 162 -6.64 14.07 4.05
CA CYS A 162 -7.69 14.76 4.80
C CYS A 162 -7.45 14.68 6.30
N SER A 163 -6.95 13.54 6.76
CA SER A 163 -6.59 13.27 8.15
C SER A 163 -5.40 12.33 8.21
N ARG A 164 -4.63 12.39 9.30
CA ARG A 164 -3.47 11.56 9.52
C ARG A 164 -3.32 11.23 10.99
N LEU A 165 -2.98 9.98 11.28
CA LEU A 165 -2.48 9.53 12.56
C LEU A 165 -1.01 9.21 12.44
N GLU A 166 -0.23 9.45 13.50
CA GLU A 166 1.20 9.17 13.52
C GLU A 166 1.64 8.54 14.84
N LEU A 167 2.47 7.50 14.75
CA LEU A 167 3.28 7.03 15.86
C LEU A 167 4.71 7.51 15.61
N THR A 168 5.19 8.39 16.46
CA THR A 168 6.46 9.10 16.28
C THR A 168 7.61 8.44 17.02
N PRO A 169 8.86 8.66 16.61
CA PRO A 169 10.03 8.06 17.27
C PRO A 169 10.31 8.56 18.68
N ASP A 170 9.62 9.60 19.15
CA ASP A 170 9.64 10.08 20.53
C ASP A 170 8.49 9.51 21.39
N GLY A 171 7.84 8.45 20.90
CA GLY A 171 6.83 7.69 21.63
C GLY A 171 5.46 8.37 21.70
N LEU A 172 5.15 9.31 20.81
CA LEU A 172 3.89 10.02 20.80
C LEU A 172 2.93 9.45 19.73
N PHE A 173 1.70 9.19 20.11
CA PHE A 173 0.60 9.00 19.20
C PHE A 173 -0.10 10.34 18.96
N ARG A 174 -0.12 10.79 17.72
CA ARG A 174 -0.63 12.10 17.31
C ARG A 174 -1.69 11.98 16.25
N ALA A 175 -2.63 12.93 16.22
CA ALA A 175 -3.57 13.08 15.13
C ALA A 175 -3.42 14.46 14.47
N LYS A 176 -3.55 14.50 13.17
CA LYS A 176 -3.59 15.74 12.39
C LYS A 176 -5.00 15.94 11.83
N GLY A 177 -5.62 17.04 12.24
CA GLY A 177 -6.83 17.57 11.61
C GLY A 177 -6.55 18.96 11.05
N GLY A 178 -6.72 19.13 9.75
CA GLY A 178 -6.33 20.37 9.07
C GLY A 178 -4.83 20.67 9.18
N ALA A 179 -4.46 21.86 9.63
CA ALA A 179 -3.06 22.31 9.65
C ALA A 179 -2.29 21.96 10.93
N ARG A 180 -2.93 21.38 11.94
CA ARG A 180 -2.35 21.19 13.28
C ARG A 180 -2.32 19.73 13.69
N PHE A 181 -1.23 19.35 14.37
CA PHE A 181 -1.14 18.08 15.11
C PHE A 181 -1.58 18.28 16.56
N GLY A 182 -2.35 17.33 17.06
CA GLY A 182 -2.65 17.17 18.49
C GLY A 182 -2.04 15.89 19.02
N ASN A 183 -1.36 15.96 20.18
CA ASN A 183 -0.89 14.77 20.87
C ASN A 183 -2.08 14.08 21.55
N LEU A 184 -2.26 12.81 21.31
CA LEU A 184 -3.31 11.99 21.91
C LEU A 184 -2.80 11.33 23.19
N LEU A 185 -1.71 10.58 23.08
CA LEU A 185 -1.11 9.87 24.22
C LEU A 185 0.36 9.52 23.92
N LYS A 186 1.06 9.06 24.95
CA LYS A 186 2.32 8.32 24.80
C LYS A 186 1.97 6.85 24.60
N TYR A 187 2.50 6.23 23.55
CA TYR A 187 2.27 4.82 23.30
C TYR A 187 3.41 3.95 23.84
N GLU A 188 3.07 2.71 24.13
CA GLU A 188 3.96 1.72 24.73
C GLU A 188 4.20 0.58 23.72
N PRO A 189 5.46 0.13 23.52
CA PRO A 189 5.77 -1.02 22.67
C PRO A 189 5.03 -2.28 23.12
N GLY A 190 4.55 -3.07 22.16
CA GLY A 190 3.84 -4.33 22.41
C GLY A 190 2.41 -4.18 22.93
N LYS A 191 1.93 -2.96 23.13
CA LYS A 191 0.57 -2.71 23.58
C LYS A 191 -0.37 -2.49 22.40
N THR A 192 -1.50 -3.20 22.41
CA THR A 192 -2.54 -3.04 21.40
C THR A 192 -3.46 -1.87 21.76
N TYR A 193 -3.67 -1.01 20.79
CA TYR A 193 -4.59 0.11 20.86
C TYR A 193 -5.77 -0.10 19.92
N LYS A 194 -6.98 0.13 20.41
CA LYS A 194 -8.15 0.26 19.55
C LYS A 194 -8.27 1.69 19.09
N VAL A 195 -8.31 1.89 17.80
CA VAL A 195 -8.39 3.19 17.14
C VAL A 195 -9.73 3.31 16.43
N GLU A 196 -10.42 4.40 16.63
CA GLU A 196 -11.62 4.79 15.88
C GLU A 196 -11.44 6.20 15.35
N VAL A 197 -11.72 6.38 14.07
CA VAL A 197 -11.64 7.65 13.34
C VAL A 197 -12.96 7.91 12.63
#